data_aff420a14be404c8cbc0c5809c491983
#
_entry.id   aff420a14be404c8cbc0c5809c491983
#
_cell.length_a   1.000
_cell.length_b   1.000
_cell.length_c   1.000
_cell.angle_alpha   90.00
_cell.angle_beta   90.00
_cell.angle_gamma   90.00
#
_symmetry.space_group_name_H-M   'P 1'
#
loop_
_entity.id
_entity.type
_entity.pdbx_description
1 polymer ?
#
loop_
_entity_poly.entity_id
_entity_poly.type
_entity_poly.pdbx_seq_one_letter_code
_entity_poly.pdbx_strand_id
1 'polypeptide(L)'
;MPSNLYIVRHGQTVFNASGTKTFTGWIDVDISEVGVKQATSIAGMLKDVRFDVAYTSRLKRASHTLEILLAPHTVKPPVIVDDRIIERSYGDLSGQLHSDVQANHPEMYKIWHRSYDVPPPNGESVKMVEMRVYPFIHELLRKTGDGKNILLSAHGNSIRCLRAYLENMSVEQEMALEVPQDDYLHYQFTSDASNLFGGTVEKIHPKAT
;
A
#
# COMPACT_ATOMS: atom_id res chain seq x y z
N MET A 1 17.65 -14.83 -12.24
CA MET A 1 17.93 -14.13 -10.96
C MET A 1 16.59 -13.72 -10.35
N PRO A 2 16.41 -13.80 -9.05
CA PRO A 2 15.15 -13.34 -8.43
C PRO A 2 14.91 -11.87 -8.71
N SER A 3 13.65 -11.49 -8.82
CA SER A 3 13.21 -10.10 -8.90
C SER A 3 12.89 -9.57 -7.50
N ASN A 4 12.88 -8.26 -7.36
CA ASN A 4 12.66 -7.60 -6.08
C ASN A 4 11.47 -6.67 -6.16
N LEU A 5 10.62 -6.72 -5.14
CA LEU A 5 9.49 -5.82 -4.96
C LEU A 5 9.68 -5.03 -3.66
N TYR A 6 9.81 -3.72 -3.81
CA TYR A 6 9.88 -2.77 -2.71
C TYR A 6 8.54 -2.05 -2.58
N ILE A 7 7.90 -2.17 -1.41
CA ILE A 7 6.60 -1.57 -1.15
C ILE A 7 6.74 -0.51 -0.05
N VAL A 8 6.28 0.69 -0.34
CA VAL A 8 6.29 1.83 0.58
C VAL A 8 4.86 2.34 0.76
N ARG A 9 4.43 2.53 2.00
CA ARG A 9 3.21 3.26 2.29
C ARG A 9 3.47 4.75 2.13
N HIS A 10 2.50 5.49 1.56
CA HIS A 10 2.60 6.94 1.49
C HIS A 10 2.89 7.57 2.85
N GLY A 11 3.65 8.66 2.88
CA GLY A 11 3.96 9.42 4.08
C GLY A 11 2.72 9.93 4.81
N GLN A 12 2.87 10.38 6.06
CA GLN A 12 1.80 10.99 6.84
C GLN A 12 1.12 12.09 6.02
N THR A 13 -0.21 12.10 5.99
CA THR A 13 -0.99 13.14 5.30
C THR A 13 -1.26 14.35 6.19
N VAL A 14 -1.63 15.47 5.58
CA VAL A 14 -2.05 16.68 6.31
C VAL A 14 -3.25 16.43 7.24
N PHE A 15 -4.14 15.49 6.89
CA PHE A 15 -5.25 15.09 7.75
C PHE A 15 -4.78 14.34 9.01
N ASN A 16 -3.76 13.50 8.89
CA ASN A 16 -3.22 12.75 10.03
C ASN A 16 -2.28 13.60 10.90
N ALA A 17 -1.74 14.70 10.35
CA ALA A 17 -0.86 15.61 11.09
C ALA A 17 -1.58 16.42 12.15
N SER A 18 -2.89 16.67 12.01
CA SER A 18 -3.71 17.42 12.96
C SER A 18 -3.96 16.67 14.28
N GLY A 19 -3.52 15.43 14.43
CA GLY A 19 -3.81 14.58 15.59
C GLY A 19 -5.22 13.99 15.60
N THR A 20 -6.09 14.41 14.68
CA THR A 20 -7.45 13.88 14.50
C THR A 20 -7.47 12.84 13.40
N LYS A 21 -7.95 11.64 13.73
CA LYS A 21 -8.07 10.56 12.74
C LYS A 21 -9.32 10.77 11.89
N THR A 22 -9.13 10.86 10.58
CA THR A 22 -10.19 11.04 9.58
C THR A 22 -10.29 9.84 8.67
N PHE A 23 -11.50 9.44 8.29
CA PHE A 23 -11.73 8.48 7.22
C PHE A 23 -11.35 9.11 5.87
N THR A 24 -10.09 9.01 5.49
CA THR A 24 -9.57 9.71 4.30
C THR A 24 -10.02 9.04 2.98
N GLY A 25 -9.91 7.72 2.89
CA GLY A 25 -10.31 6.96 1.69
C GLY A 25 -9.75 7.54 0.40
N TRP A 26 -10.64 7.87 -0.52
CA TRP A 26 -10.30 8.44 -1.84
C TRP A 26 -10.23 9.97 -1.88
N ILE A 27 -10.38 10.65 -0.74
CA ILE A 27 -10.13 12.11 -0.70
C ILE A 27 -8.67 12.34 -1.07
N ASP A 28 -8.45 13.20 -2.06
CA ASP A 28 -7.14 13.47 -2.61
C ASP A 28 -6.39 14.54 -1.80
N VAL A 29 -5.81 14.10 -0.68
CA VAL A 29 -4.97 14.93 0.19
C VAL A 29 -3.50 14.62 -0.03
N ASP A 30 -2.66 15.62 0.18
CA ASP A 30 -1.21 15.47 0.08
C ASP A 30 -0.58 15.03 1.40
N ILE A 31 0.69 14.67 1.36
CA ILE A 31 1.50 14.36 2.54
C ILE A 31 1.86 15.65 3.28
N SER A 32 2.04 15.53 4.59
CA SER A 32 2.50 16.61 5.48
C SER A 32 4.03 16.77 5.40
N GLU A 33 4.56 17.82 6.06
CA GLU A 33 6.02 17.97 6.22
C GLU A 33 6.67 16.74 6.91
N VAL A 34 5.96 16.11 7.85
CA VAL A 34 6.41 14.87 8.48
C VAL A 34 6.43 13.75 7.46
N GLY A 35 5.39 13.66 6.61
CA GLY A 35 5.32 12.68 5.52
C GLY A 35 6.45 12.85 4.51
N VAL A 36 6.82 14.09 4.18
CA VAL A 36 7.99 14.40 3.33
C VAL A 36 9.28 13.89 3.97
N LYS A 37 9.48 14.13 5.27
CA LYS A 37 10.67 13.63 6.02
C LYS A 37 10.72 12.11 6.04
N GLN A 38 9.58 11.44 6.26
CA GLN A 38 9.47 9.97 6.22
C GLN A 38 9.88 9.44 4.83
N ALA A 39 9.29 9.97 3.76
CA ALA A 39 9.61 9.57 2.40
C ALA A 39 11.09 9.83 2.05
N THR A 40 11.66 10.97 2.50
CA THR A 40 13.08 11.30 2.28
C THR A 40 14.01 10.32 3.00
N SER A 41 13.66 9.90 4.22
CA SER A 41 14.43 8.90 4.96
C SER A 41 14.45 7.57 4.20
N ILE A 42 13.30 7.09 3.72
CA ILE A 42 13.20 5.85 2.94
C ILE A 42 13.94 6.00 1.60
N ALA A 43 13.86 7.15 0.95
CA ALA A 43 14.61 7.44 -0.29
C ALA A 43 16.13 7.29 -0.07
N GLY A 44 16.63 7.73 1.09
CA GLY A 44 18.04 7.54 1.49
C GLY A 44 18.42 6.06 1.64
N MET A 45 17.52 5.22 2.17
CA MET A 45 17.75 3.77 2.31
C MET A 45 17.78 3.07 0.94
N LEU A 46 16.99 3.55 -0.02
CA LEU A 46 16.82 2.94 -1.34
C LEU A 46 17.65 3.58 -2.46
N LYS A 47 18.49 4.58 -2.17
CA LYS A 47 19.23 5.38 -3.14
C LYS A 47 20.13 4.60 -4.10
N ASP A 48 20.65 3.46 -3.63
CA ASP A 48 21.57 2.61 -4.40
C ASP A 48 20.84 1.48 -5.17
N VAL A 49 19.53 1.37 -5.02
CA VAL A 49 18.69 0.39 -5.74
C VAL A 49 18.31 0.96 -7.10
N ARG A 50 18.74 0.32 -8.19
CA ARG A 50 18.27 0.68 -9.52
C ARG A 50 16.90 0.05 -9.77
N PHE A 51 15.87 0.87 -9.89
CA PHE A 51 14.52 0.43 -10.21
C PHE A 51 14.31 0.33 -11.73
N ASP A 52 13.62 -0.73 -12.18
CA ASP A 52 13.24 -0.96 -13.59
C ASP A 52 11.85 -0.38 -13.90
N VAL A 53 10.97 -0.36 -12.91
CA VAL A 53 9.61 0.19 -13.01
C VAL A 53 9.10 0.61 -11.62
N ALA A 54 8.26 1.62 -11.59
CA ALA A 54 7.59 2.06 -10.38
C ALA A 54 6.07 2.13 -10.57
N TYR A 55 5.33 1.81 -9.51
CA TYR A 55 3.86 1.85 -9.49
C TYR A 55 3.33 2.76 -8.40
N THR A 56 2.23 3.44 -8.68
CA THR A 56 1.49 4.23 -7.70
C THR A 56 0.01 4.27 -8.07
N SER A 57 -0.85 4.77 -7.18
CA SER A 57 -2.24 5.13 -7.51
C SER A 57 -2.32 6.60 -7.93
N ARG A 58 -3.50 7.02 -8.42
CA ARG A 58 -3.75 8.43 -8.77
C ARG A 58 -3.73 9.41 -7.59
N LEU A 59 -3.81 8.94 -6.32
CA LEU A 59 -3.90 9.82 -5.16
C LEU A 59 -2.55 10.51 -4.87
N LYS A 60 -2.59 11.83 -4.71
CA LYS A 60 -1.41 12.70 -4.53
C LYS A 60 -0.47 12.19 -3.44
N ARG A 61 -0.98 11.78 -2.28
CA ARG A 61 -0.14 11.28 -1.20
C ARG A 61 0.77 10.11 -1.60
N ALA A 62 0.31 9.23 -2.50
CA ALA A 62 1.09 8.10 -2.99
C ALA A 62 2.05 8.52 -4.12
N SER A 63 1.57 9.31 -5.09
CA SER A 63 2.41 9.80 -6.19
C SER A 63 3.50 10.75 -5.71
N HIS A 64 3.19 11.69 -4.81
CA HIS A 64 4.19 12.60 -4.23
C HIS A 64 5.22 11.84 -3.37
N THR A 65 4.78 10.84 -2.58
CA THR A 65 5.73 9.94 -1.90
C THR A 65 6.66 9.27 -2.91
N LEU A 66 6.13 8.72 -4.01
CA LEU A 66 6.93 8.08 -5.05
C LEU A 66 7.93 9.05 -5.69
N GLU A 67 7.53 10.28 -5.97
CA GLU A 67 8.42 11.32 -6.51
C GLU A 67 9.62 11.56 -5.59
N ILE A 68 9.40 11.64 -4.28
CA ILE A 68 10.46 11.81 -3.28
C ILE A 68 11.36 10.57 -3.23
N LEU A 69 10.79 9.36 -3.25
CA LEU A 69 11.56 8.12 -3.29
C LEU A 69 12.49 8.04 -4.49
N LEU A 70 12.04 8.53 -5.63
CA LEU A 70 12.82 8.53 -6.87
C LEU A 70 13.76 9.74 -7.00
N ALA A 71 13.67 10.76 -6.13
CA ALA A 71 14.48 11.97 -6.24
C ALA A 71 16.00 11.69 -6.28
N PRO A 72 16.58 10.79 -5.46
CA PRO A 72 18.03 10.51 -5.47
C PRO A 72 18.53 9.79 -6.74
N HIS A 73 17.63 9.17 -7.52
CA HIS A 73 18.02 8.34 -8.65
C HIS A 73 18.29 9.19 -9.91
N THR A 74 19.48 9.06 -10.49
CA THR A 74 19.87 9.76 -11.74
C THR A 74 19.02 9.28 -12.93
N VAL A 75 18.80 7.95 -13.01
CA VAL A 75 17.96 7.33 -14.03
C VAL A 75 16.61 7.00 -13.41
N LYS A 76 15.56 7.66 -13.87
CA LYS A 76 14.20 7.42 -13.38
C LYS A 76 13.56 6.22 -14.11
N PRO A 77 12.95 5.28 -13.37
CA PRO A 77 12.17 4.23 -14.02
C PRO A 77 10.88 4.79 -14.61
N PRO A 78 10.26 4.11 -15.58
CA PRO A 78 8.88 4.40 -15.97
C PRO A 78 7.95 4.26 -14.76
N VAL A 79 7.01 5.22 -14.62
CA VAL A 79 6.01 5.23 -13.56
C VAL A 79 4.65 4.84 -14.16
N ILE A 80 4.01 3.86 -13.57
CA ILE A 80 2.69 3.36 -13.96
C ILE A 80 1.70 3.70 -12.84
N VAL A 81 0.64 4.42 -13.20
CA VAL A 81 -0.50 4.69 -12.30
C VAL A 81 -1.51 3.57 -12.46
N ASP A 82 -1.78 2.83 -11.39
CA ASP A 82 -2.73 1.72 -11.38
C ASP A 82 -3.66 1.82 -10.15
N ASP A 83 -4.92 2.11 -10.40
CA ASP A 83 -5.90 2.30 -9.34
C ASP A 83 -6.39 0.99 -8.69
N ARG A 84 -5.94 -0.16 -9.15
CA ARG A 84 -6.14 -1.41 -8.41
C ARG A 84 -5.43 -1.40 -7.05
N ILE A 85 -4.40 -0.55 -6.88
CA ILE A 85 -3.69 -0.36 -5.61
C ILE A 85 -4.09 0.92 -4.87
N ILE A 86 -5.18 1.60 -5.27
CA ILE A 86 -5.71 2.77 -4.57
C ILE A 86 -6.18 2.39 -3.15
N GLU A 87 -6.27 3.38 -2.25
CA GLU A 87 -6.77 3.17 -0.89
C GLU A 87 -8.21 2.62 -0.87
N ARG A 88 -8.61 1.97 0.22
CA ARG A 88 -9.99 1.57 0.48
C ARG A 88 -10.90 2.78 0.46
N SER A 89 -12.01 2.70 -0.27
CA SER A 89 -13.07 3.71 -0.21
C SER A 89 -13.86 3.57 1.09
N TYR A 90 -14.06 4.69 1.79
CA TYR A 90 -14.92 4.73 2.96
C TYR A 90 -16.34 5.25 2.64
N GLY A 91 -16.66 5.49 1.35
CA GLY A 91 -17.98 5.92 0.92
C GLY A 91 -18.45 7.16 1.67
N ASP A 92 -19.65 7.09 2.26
CA ASP A 92 -20.28 8.22 2.98
C ASP A 92 -19.55 8.62 4.26
N LEU A 93 -18.63 7.80 4.77
CA LEU A 93 -17.78 8.14 5.91
C LEU A 93 -16.58 9.02 5.51
N SER A 94 -16.30 9.17 4.22
CA SER A 94 -15.14 9.92 3.74
C SER A 94 -15.18 11.37 4.23
N GLY A 95 -14.09 11.81 4.87
CA GLY A 95 -13.95 13.15 5.47
C GLY A 95 -14.46 13.26 6.91
N GLN A 96 -15.19 12.28 7.41
CA GLN A 96 -15.68 12.29 8.79
C GLN A 96 -14.56 11.93 9.78
N LEU A 97 -14.62 12.49 10.98
CA LEU A 97 -13.72 12.12 12.07
C LEU A 97 -14.10 10.74 12.62
N HIS A 98 -13.09 9.94 12.96
CA HIS A 98 -13.32 8.66 13.62
C HIS A 98 -14.10 8.81 14.94
N SER A 99 -13.81 9.87 15.72
CA SER A 99 -14.53 10.19 16.98
C SER A 99 -16.02 10.42 16.76
N ASP A 100 -16.37 11.15 15.71
CA ASP A 100 -17.77 11.53 15.43
C ASP A 100 -18.58 10.32 14.96
N VAL A 101 -17.99 9.53 14.06
CA VAL A 101 -18.63 8.28 13.60
C VAL A 101 -18.79 7.30 14.77
N GLN A 102 -17.80 7.22 15.66
CA GLN A 102 -17.87 6.36 16.85
C GLN A 102 -18.94 6.83 17.84
N ALA A 103 -19.08 8.14 18.02
CA ALA A 103 -20.11 8.70 18.92
C ALA A 103 -21.51 8.52 18.36
N ASN A 104 -21.70 8.74 17.04
CA ASN A 104 -23.02 8.68 16.40
C ASN A 104 -23.45 7.25 16.05
N HIS A 105 -22.51 6.33 15.81
CA HIS A 105 -22.76 4.97 15.35
C HIS A 105 -21.80 3.97 16.03
N PRO A 106 -21.83 3.82 17.37
CA PRO A 106 -20.82 3.07 18.13
C PRO A 106 -20.70 1.60 17.72
N GLU A 107 -21.80 0.91 17.44
CA GLU A 107 -21.79 -0.49 17.00
C GLU A 107 -21.28 -0.60 15.56
N MET A 108 -21.77 0.25 14.67
CA MET A 108 -21.40 0.21 13.27
C MET A 108 -19.97 0.74 13.03
N TYR A 109 -19.45 1.61 13.90
CA TYR A 109 -18.07 2.09 13.80
C TYR A 109 -17.06 0.94 13.81
N LYS A 110 -17.22 -0.04 14.72
CA LYS A 110 -16.32 -1.19 14.80
C LYS A 110 -16.34 -2.01 13.50
N ILE A 111 -17.55 -2.18 12.93
CA ILE A 111 -17.77 -2.91 11.69
C ILE A 111 -17.17 -2.13 10.51
N TRP A 112 -17.56 -0.88 10.30
CA TRP A 112 -17.10 -0.07 9.17
C TRP A 112 -15.61 0.24 9.19
N HIS A 113 -15.03 0.36 10.40
CA HIS A 113 -13.60 0.66 10.53
C HIS A 113 -12.73 -0.52 10.09
N ARG A 114 -13.07 -1.75 10.52
CA ARG A 114 -12.21 -2.93 10.31
C ARG A 114 -12.98 -4.23 10.04
N SER A 115 -14.10 -4.21 9.34
CA SER A 115 -14.70 -5.45 8.89
C SER A 115 -14.08 -5.93 7.58
N TYR A 116 -13.85 -7.25 7.51
CA TYR A 116 -13.33 -7.87 6.30
C TYR A 116 -14.34 -7.84 5.15
N ASP A 117 -15.62 -8.16 5.42
CA ASP A 117 -16.66 -8.38 4.40
C ASP A 117 -17.81 -7.35 4.40
N VAL A 118 -17.98 -6.57 5.48
CA VAL A 118 -19.03 -5.56 5.57
C VAL A 118 -18.50 -4.17 5.21
N PRO A 119 -18.90 -3.57 4.07
CA PRO A 119 -18.47 -2.23 3.70
C PRO A 119 -19.20 -1.15 4.50
N PRO A 120 -18.63 0.05 4.66
CA PRO A 120 -19.39 1.23 5.01
C PRO A 120 -20.36 1.61 3.88
N PRO A 121 -21.40 2.40 4.14
CA PRO A 121 -22.35 2.84 3.12
C PRO A 121 -21.63 3.46 1.90
N ASN A 122 -21.90 2.96 0.70
CA ASN A 122 -21.28 3.37 -0.56
C ASN A 122 -19.74 3.24 -0.62
N GLY A 123 -19.12 2.48 0.31
CA GLY A 123 -17.69 2.23 0.36
C GLY A 123 -17.29 0.80 0.04
N GLU A 124 -16.05 0.45 0.34
CA GLU A 124 -15.46 -0.88 0.15
C GLU A 124 -15.25 -1.61 1.47
N SER A 125 -15.49 -2.91 1.51
CA SER A 125 -14.93 -3.81 2.53
C SER A 125 -13.47 -4.15 2.19
N VAL A 126 -12.71 -4.75 3.11
CA VAL A 126 -11.35 -5.24 2.83
C VAL A 126 -11.37 -6.29 1.73
N LYS A 127 -12.34 -7.21 1.76
CA LYS A 127 -12.57 -8.22 0.71
C LYS A 127 -12.77 -7.60 -0.69
N MET A 128 -13.47 -6.47 -0.78
CA MET A 128 -13.62 -5.76 -2.05
C MET A 128 -12.29 -5.14 -2.52
N VAL A 129 -11.44 -4.69 -1.61
CA VAL A 129 -10.09 -4.22 -1.94
C VAL A 129 -9.24 -5.38 -2.45
N GLU A 130 -9.29 -6.57 -1.84
CA GLU A 130 -8.62 -7.77 -2.34
C GLU A 130 -9.03 -8.11 -3.77
N MET A 131 -10.32 -8.01 -4.11
CA MET A 131 -10.83 -8.32 -5.45
C MET A 131 -10.14 -7.51 -6.56
N ARG A 132 -9.59 -6.35 -6.27
CA ARG A 132 -8.82 -5.53 -7.21
C ARG A 132 -7.31 -5.61 -7.03
N VAL A 133 -6.84 -5.81 -5.79
CA VAL A 133 -5.41 -5.89 -5.48
C VAL A 133 -4.81 -7.24 -5.88
N TYR A 134 -5.52 -8.36 -5.66
CA TYR A 134 -5.00 -9.70 -5.99
C TYR A 134 -4.75 -9.89 -7.49
N PRO A 135 -5.66 -9.49 -8.40
CA PRO A 135 -5.36 -9.50 -9.83
C PRO A 135 -4.16 -8.63 -10.21
N PHE A 136 -3.96 -7.47 -9.55
CA PHE A 136 -2.81 -6.62 -9.79
C PHE A 136 -1.50 -7.33 -9.42
N ILE A 137 -1.39 -7.83 -8.19
CA ILE A 137 -0.14 -8.47 -7.74
C ILE A 137 0.15 -9.75 -8.49
N HIS A 138 -0.87 -10.55 -8.80
CA HIS A 138 -0.71 -11.75 -9.62
C HIS A 138 -0.19 -11.40 -11.03
N GLU A 139 -0.76 -10.37 -11.65
CA GLU A 139 -0.30 -9.90 -12.96
C GLU A 139 1.14 -9.38 -12.89
N LEU A 140 1.47 -8.57 -11.86
CA LEU A 140 2.80 -8.02 -11.64
C LEU A 140 3.85 -9.15 -11.52
N LEU A 141 3.63 -10.11 -10.62
CA LEU A 141 4.55 -11.22 -10.41
C LEU A 141 4.75 -12.07 -11.68
N ARG A 142 3.69 -12.30 -12.45
CA ARG A 142 3.71 -13.12 -13.66
C ARG A 142 4.35 -12.42 -14.86
N LYS A 143 4.13 -11.11 -15.03
CA LYS A 143 4.64 -10.32 -16.16
C LYS A 143 6.05 -9.82 -15.96
N THR A 144 6.50 -9.74 -14.70
CA THR A 144 7.85 -9.28 -14.41
C THR A 144 8.85 -10.39 -14.75
N GLY A 145 9.74 -10.09 -15.68
CA GLY A 145 10.86 -10.97 -15.99
C GLY A 145 11.85 -11.04 -14.84
N ASP A 146 12.78 -12.00 -14.90
CA ASP A 146 13.80 -12.22 -13.88
C ASP A 146 14.75 -11.02 -13.70
N GLY A 147 15.21 -10.82 -12.47
CA GLY A 147 16.23 -9.83 -12.12
C GLY A 147 15.76 -8.38 -12.13
N LYS A 148 14.44 -8.14 -12.01
CA LYS A 148 13.86 -6.79 -12.01
C LYS A 148 13.66 -6.26 -10.61
N ASN A 149 13.89 -4.96 -10.44
CA ASN A 149 13.58 -4.23 -9.22
C ASN A 149 12.36 -3.33 -9.44
N ILE A 150 11.31 -3.57 -8.66
CA ILE A 150 10.03 -2.86 -8.74
C ILE A 150 9.85 -2.03 -7.48
N LEU A 151 9.49 -0.76 -7.64
CA LEU A 151 9.09 0.11 -6.54
C LEU A 151 7.57 0.33 -6.58
N LEU A 152 6.91 0.23 -5.43
CA LEU A 152 5.47 0.44 -5.30
C LEU A 152 5.20 1.40 -4.15
N SER A 153 4.55 2.54 -4.44
CA SER A 153 4.04 3.46 -3.44
C SER A 153 2.51 3.36 -3.38
N ALA A 154 1.98 2.91 -2.23
CA ALA A 154 0.57 2.60 -2.07
C ALA A 154 0.02 2.99 -0.68
N HIS A 155 -1.06 2.36 -0.22
CA HIS A 155 -1.86 2.79 0.90
C HIS A 155 -2.05 1.68 1.94
N GLY A 156 -2.50 2.06 3.14
CA GLY A 156 -2.61 1.14 4.26
C GLY A 156 -3.43 -0.12 3.96
N ASN A 157 -4.64 0.02 3.41
CA ASN A 157 -5.46 -1.17 3.12
C ASN A 157 -5.00 -1.92 1.88
N SER A 158 -4.57 -1.24 0.81
CA SER A 158 -4.05 -1.94 -0.36
C SER A 158 -2.75 -2.70 -0.05
N ILE A 159 -1.85 -2.14 0.77
CA ILE A 159 -0.63 -2.85 1.21
C ILE A 159 -0.98 -4.03 2.13
N ARG A 160 -2.00 -3.90 2.98
CA ARG A 160 -2.50 -5.01 3.79
C ARG A 160 -2.91 -6.19 2.91
N CYS A 161 -3.72 -5.96 1.87
CA CYS A 161 -4.13 -7.01 0.92
C CYS A 161 -2.93 -7.55 0.11
N LEU A 162 -1.98 -6.68 -0.31
CA LEU A 162 -0.75 -7.15 -0.97
C LEU A 162 0.03 -8.10 -0.07
N ARG A 163 0.19 -7.77 1.21
CA ARG A 163 0.86 -8.62 2.19
C ARG A 163 0.12 -9.92 2.43
N ALA A 164 -1.21 -9.86 2.57
CA ALA A 164 -2.03 -11.07 2.76
C ALA A 164 -1.81 -12.06 1.60
N TYR A 165 -1.76 -11.56 0.36
CA TYR A 165 -1.47 -12.37 -0.81
C TYR A 165 -0.03 -12.92 -0.81
N LEU A 166 0.98 -12.07 -0.61
CA LEU A 166 2.39 -12.43 -0.70
C LEU A 166 2.84 -13.34 0.44
N GLU A 167 2.28 -13.17 1.63
CA GLU A 167 2.64 -13.91 2.84
C GLU A 167 1.64 -15.05 3.16
N ASN A 168 0.65 -15.30 2.28
CA ASN A 168 -0.39 -16.33 2.43
C ASN A 168 -1.08 -16.28 3.79
N MET A 169 -1.56 -15.10 4.18
CA MET A 169 -2.14 -14.85 5.51
C MET A 169 -3.59 -15.31 5.61
N SER A 170 -4.01 -15.67 6.82
CA SER A 170 -5.44 -15.79 7.13
C SER A 170 -6.10 -14.40 7.21
N VAL A 171 -7.43 -14.35 7.12
CA VAL A 171 -8.20 -13.10 7.28
C VAL A 171 -7.90 -12.43 8.62
N GLU A 172 -7.78 -13.21 9.71
CA GLU A 172 -7.48 -12.70 11.04
C GLU A 172 -6.08 -12.05 11.08
N GLN A 173 -5.09 -12.68 10.46
CA GLN A 173 -3.73 -12.14 10.35
C GLN A 173 -3.72 -10.86 9.52
N GLU A 174 -4.41 -10.84 8.37
CA GLU A 174 -4.53 -9.65 7.53
C GLU A 174 -5.17 -8.48 8.28
N MET A 175 -6.29 -8.73 8.97
CA MET A 175 -7.00 -7.68 9.71
C MET A 175 -6.22 -7.12 10.90
N ALA A 176 -5.32 -7.90 11.48
CA ALA A 176 -4.43 -7.48 12.56
C ALA A 176 -3.21 -6.69 12.09
N LEU A 177 -2.91 -6.69 10.78
CA LEU A 177 -1.73 -6.03 10.25
C LEU A 177 -1.74 -4.51 10.47
N GLU A 178 -0.61 -3.98 10.93
CA GLU A 178 -0.28 -2.57 10.84
C GLU A 178 0.77 -2.35 9.74
N VAL A 179 0.64 -1.26 9.00
CA VAL A 179 1.55 -0.90 7.90
C VAL A 179 2.26 0.40 8.28
N PRO A 180 3.56 0.36 8.60
CA PRO A 180 4.34 1.54 8.99
C PRO A 180 4.46 2.53 7.82
N GLN A 181 4.79 3.79 8.16
CA GLN A 181 5.01 4.88 7.19
C GLN A 181 6.46 5.36 7.14
N ASP A 182 7.32 4.80 7.98
CA ASP A 182 8.73 5.18 8.17
C ASP A 182 9.71 4.10 7.73
N ASP A 183 9.19 3.05 7.09
CA ASP A 183 9.98 1.93 6.59
C ASP A 183 9.38 1.39 5.28
N TYR A 184 10.07 0.44 4.64
CA TYR A 184 9.63 -0.23 3.43
C TYR A 184 9.54 -1.74 3.62
N LEU A 185 8.77 -2.40 2.77
CA LEU A 185 8.75 -3.86 2.66
C LEU A 185 9.57 -4.27 1.45
N HIS A 186 10.35 -5.34 1.57
CA HIS A 186 11.12 -5.91 0.47
C HIS A 186 10.85 -7.40 0.35
N TYR A 187 10.40 -7.79 -0.83
CA TYR A 187 10.18 -9.19 -1.21
C TYR A 187 11.07 -9.56 -2.39
N GLN A 188 11.60 -10.78 -2.36
CA GLN A 188 12.19 -11.41 -3.52
C GLN A 188 11.23 -12.45 -4.07
N PHE A 189 11.16 -12.57 -5.39
CA PHE A 189 10.33 -13.58 -6.04
C PHE A 189 10.99 -14.09 -7.33
N THR A 190 10.65 -15.34 -7.69
CA THR A 190 11.07 -15.94 -8.95
C THR A 190 9.84 -16.23 -9.80
N SER A 191 9.92 -15.96 -11.11
CA SER A 191 8.88 -16.37 -12.04
C SER A 191 9.07 -17.87 -12.33
N ASP A 192 8.21 -18.71 -11.78
CA ASP A 192 8.11 -20.12 -12.17
C ASP A 192 6.76 -20.35 -12.88
N ALA A 193 6.81 -20.56 -14.18
CA ALA A 193 5.64 -20.79 -15.02
C ALA A 193 4.85 -22.07 -14.65
N SER A 194 5.41 -22.96 -13.83
CA SER A 194 4.78 -24.20 -13.38
C SER A 194 3.87 -24.03 -12.17
N ASN A 195 3.92 -22.88 -11.49
CA ASN A 195 3.15 -22.61 -10.27
C ASN A 195 2.00 -21.64 -10.56
N LEU A 196 0.78 -21.97 -10.12
CA LEU A 196 -0.43 -21.13 -10.24
C LEU A 196 -0.25 -19.73 -9.63
N PHE A 197 0.70 -19.56 -8.69
CA PHE A 197 1.03 -18.30 -8.02
C PHE A 197 2.27 -17.59 -8.58
N GLY A 198 2.85 -18.08 -9.68
CA GLY A 198 3.96 -17.38 -10.37
C GLY A 198 5.33 -17.51 -9.73
N GLY A 199 5.56 -18.47 -8.82
CA GLY A 199 6.86 -18.74 -8.22
C GLY A 199 6.90 -18.64 -6.70
N THR A 200 8.11 -18.65 -6.12
CA THR A 200 8.33 -18.46 -4.68
C THR A 200 8.47 -16.99 -4.35
N VAL A 201 7.86 -16.56 -3.23
CA VAL A 201 7.99 -15.22 -2.68
C VAL A 201 8.62 -15.31 -1.30
N GLU A 202 9.68 -14.55 -1.08
CA GLU A 202 10.38 -14.47 0.21
C GLU A 202 10.43 -13.02 0.68
N LYS A 203 10.07 -12.78 1.95
CA LYS A 203 10.18 -11.47 2.59
C LYS A 203 11.60 -11.26 3.09
N ILE A 204 12.26 -10.21 2.61
CA ILE A 204 13.65 -9.89 2.93
C ILE A 204 13.73 -8.79 4.00
N HIS A 205 12.86 -7.75 3.93
CA HIS A 205 12.87 -6.63 4.85
C HIS A 205 11.45 -6.05 5.05
N PRO A 206 11.05 -5.68 6.27
CA PRO A 206 11.66 -6.15 7.49
C PRO A 206 11.50 -7.66 7.63
N LYS A 207 12.53 -8.33 8.12
CA LYS A 207 12.40 -9.75 8.46
C LYS A 207 11.30 -9.90 9.51
N ALA A 208 10.46 -10.93 9.37
CA ALA A 208 9.47 -11.26 10.39
C ALA A 208 10.22 -11.44 11.73
N THR A 209 9.89 -10.60 12.70
CA THR A 209 10.31 -10.77 14.10
C THR A 209 9.38 -11.76 14.77
#